data_d6e70b5e7e47e9b74cb280da4fd42960
#
_entry.id   d6e70b5e7e47e9b74cb280da4fd42960
#
_cell.length_a   1.000
_cell.length_b   1.000
_cell.length_c   1.000
_cell.angle_alpha   90.00
_cell.angle_beta   90.00
_cell.angle_gamma   90.00
#
_symmetry.space_group_name_H-M   'P 1'
#
loop_
_entity.id
_entity.type
_entity.pdbx_description
1 polymer ?
#
loop_
_entity_poly.entity_id
_entity_poly.type
_entity_poly.pdbx_seq_one_letter_code
_entity_poly.pdbx_strand_id
1 'polypeptide(L)'
;GFTQTGSWSSTTWGDWNRTTLHAGDFDGDGRDDAAAWYDFADGRDVVHVFPTSATGTFKPYYQAWNAPAGDFDTARLKAATGDFNGDGRDDLAALYNFADGNIGTLTWTTRADGKLNAHTPGWTNPATSWSFNRTTLLNQQQ
;
A
#
# COMPACT_ATOMS: atom_id res chain seq x y z
N GLY A 1 -1.25 -27.32 -13.12
CA GLY A 1 -1.07 -26.02 -13.75
C GLY A 1 -2.03 -25.00 -13.19
N PHE A 2 -1.70 -23.72 -13.29
CA PHE A 2 -2.59 -22.63 -12.88
C PHE A 2 -3.54 -22.29 -14.04
N THR A 3 -4.84 -22.18 -13.75
CA THR A 3 -5.81 -21.66 -14.71
C THR A 3 -5.96 -20.16 -14.47
N GLN A 4 -5.61 -19.35 -15.47
CA GLN A 4 -5.82 -17.90 -15.39
C GLN A 4 -7.32 -17.62 -15.58
N THR A 5 -7.95 -17.08 -14.55
CA THR A 5 -9.27 -16.48 -14.66
C THR A 5 -9.11 -14.97 -14.68
N GLY A 6 -9.38 -14.32 -15.80
CA GLY A 6 -9.37 -12.87 -15.89
C GLY A 6 -10.45 -12.28 -15.01
N SER A 7 -10.09 -11.50 -14.00
CA SER A 7 -11.07 -10.88 -13.11
C SER A 7 -11.21 -9.37 -13.35
N TRP A 8 -10.15 -8.71 -13.75
CA TRP A 8 -10.17 -7.28 -14.07
C TRP A 8 -9.11 -6.94 -15.12
N SER A 9 -9.45 -6.07 -16.03
CA SER A 9 -8.50 -5.50 -16.99
C SER A 9 -8.93 -4.09 -17.40
N SER A 10 -7.96 -3.25 -17.77
CA SER A 10 -8.21 -1.91 -18.27
C SER A 10 -7.16 -1.55 -19.32
N THR A 11 -7.58 -0.82 -20.35
CA THR A 11 -6.69 -0.22 -21.35
C THR A 11 -6.42 1.26 -21.08
N THR A 12 -7.07 1.83 -20.06
CA THR A 12 -7.02 3.26 -19.74
C THR A 12 -6.49 3.55 -18.35
N TRP A 13 -6.18 2.50 -17.57
CA TRP A 13 -5.74 2.63 -16.19
C TRP A 13 -4.21 2.69 -16.14
N GLY A 14 -3.72 3.86 -15.95
CA GLY A 14 -2.40 4.20 -15.49
C GLY A 14 -1.19 3.67 -16.27
N ASP A 15 -0.03 4.04 -15.76
CA ASP A 15 1.27 3.56 -16.18
C ASP A 15 1.68 2.42 -15.24
N TRP A 16 1.93 1.23 -15.78
CA TRP A 16 2.39 0.06 -15.03
C TRP A 16 3.63 0.38 -14.18
N ASN A 17 4.58 1.15 -14.72
CA ASN A 17 5.82 1.49 -14.02
C ASN A 17 5.62 2.41 -12.81
N ARG A 18 4.43 3.01 -12.67
CA ARG A 18 4.03 3.88 -11.56
C ARG A 18 3.12 3.20 -10.55
N THR A 19 2.96 1.89 -10.66
CA THR A 19 2.08 1.11 -9.80
C THR A 19 2.89 0.11 -8.99
N THR A 20 2.67 0.07 -7.68
CA THR A 20 3.15 -1.01 -6.80
C THR A 20 1.96 -1.75 -6.21
N LEU A 21 2.07 -3.09 -6.12
CA LEU A 21 1.01 -3.95 -5.59
C LEU A 21 1.40 -4.48 -4.21
N HIS A 22 0.41 -4.50 -3.33
CA HIS A 22 0.51 -5.05 -1.98
C HIS A 22 -0.70 -5.93 -1.72
N ALA A 23 -0.51 -7.08 -1.06
CA ALA A 23 -1.59 -7.96 -0.68
C ALA A 23 -1.92 -7.80 0.81
N GLY A 24 -3.20 -7.90 1.17
CA GLY A 24 -3.66 -7.85 2.56
C GLY A 24 -5.17 -7.91 2.64
N ASP A 25 -5.70 -8.33 3.77
CA ASP A 25 -7.14 -8.37 4.05
C ASP A 25 -7.64 -6.99 4.49
N PHE A 26 -7.93 -6.12 3.52
CA PHE A 26 -8.35 -4.73 3.80
C PHE A 26 -9.83 -4.60 4.15
N ASP A 27 -10.67 -5.57 3.81
CA ASP A 27 -12.10 -5.54 4.15
C ASP A 27 -12.47 -6.40 5.38
N GLY A 28 -11.52 -7.19 5.90
CA GLY A 28 -11.69 -8.00 7.11
C GLY A 28 -12.48 -9.29 6.88
N ASP A 29 -12.53 -9.78 5.64
CA ASP A 29 -13.31 -10.97 5.29
C ASP A 29 -12.50 -12.28 5.34
N GLY A 30 -11.22 -12.21 5.72
CA GLY A 30 -10.31 -13.34 5.85
C GLY A 30 -9.65 -13.76 4.54
N ARG A 31 -9.75 -12.96 3.48
CA ARG A 31 -9.08 -13.17 2.19
C ARG A 31 -8.21 -11.97 1.85
N ASP A 32 -7.02 -12.24 1.33
CA ASP A 32 -6.17 -11.14 0.87
C ASP A 32 -6.79 -10.46 -0.37
N ASP A 33 -6.82 -9.15 -0.33
CA ASP A 33 -7.14 -8.25 -1.41
C ASP A 33 -5.87 -7.76 -2.11
N ALA A 34 -6.00 -7.08 -3.24
CA ALA A 34 -4.88 -6.40 -3.86
C ALA A 34 -5.01 -4.88 -3.68
N ALA A 35 -4.02 -4.25 -3.05
CA ALA A 35 -3.90 -2.81 -2.99
C ALA A 35 -2.88 -2.33 -4.01
N ALA A 36 -3.28 -1.39 -4.87
CA ALA A 36 -2.42 -0.76 -5.85
C ALA A 36 -2.12 0.69 -5.43
N TRP A 37 -0.88 0.97 -5.09
CA TRP A 37 -0.41 2.34 -4.93
C TRP A 37 0.01 2.88 -6.28
N TYR A 38 -0.66 3.91 -6.74
CA TYR A 38 -0.44 4.54 -8.03
C TYR A 38 0.09 5.97 -7.84
N ASP A 39 1.27 6.22 -8.39
CA ASP A 39 1.91 7.54 -8.44
C ASP A 39 1.57 8.19 -9.78
N PHE A 40 0.68 9.18 -9.76
CA PHE A 40 0.27 9.90 -10.97
C PHE A 40 1.38 10.79 -11.52
N ALA A 41 1.35 11.05 -12.83
CA ALA A 41 2.32 11.92 -13.51
C ALA A 41 2.31 13.37 -13.00
N ASP A 42 1.21 13.80 -12.38
CA ASP A 42 1.08 15.12 -11.74
C ASP A 42 1.59 15.15 -10.28
N GLY A 43 2.11 14.02 -9.78
CA GLY A 43 2.68 13.87 -8.45
C GLY A 43 1.69 13.54 -7.35
N ARG A 44 0.41 13.34 -7.68
CA ARG A 44 -0.59 12.80 -6.73
C ARG A 44 -0.35 11.32 -6.51
N ASP A 45 -0.67 10.85 -5.33
CA ASP A 45 -0.69 9.42 -5.01
C ASP A 45 -2.10 8.95 -4.69
N VAL A 46 -2.44 7.75 -5.14
CA VAL A 46 -3.73 7.11 -4.83
C VAL A 46 -3.50 5.63 -4.51
N VAL A 47 -4.16 5.15 -3.47
CA VAL A 47 -4.26 3.71 -3.19
C VAL A 47 -5.64 3.22 -3.58
N HIS A 48 -5.69 2.28 -4.53
CA HIS A 48 -6.89 1.55 -4.91
C HIS A 48 -6.85 0.15 -4.31
N VAL A 49 -7.98 -0.32 -3.78
CA VAL A 49 -8.14 -1.69 -3.30
C VAL A 49 -9.07 -2.45 -4.21
N PHE A 50 -8.66 -3.65 -4.61
CA PHE A 50 -9.42 -4.63 -5.38
C PHE A 50 -9.80 -5.76 -4.43
N PRO A 51 -11.03 -5.76 -3.86
CA PRO A 51 -11.44 -6.79 -2.93
C PRO A 51 -11.56 -8.15 -3.62
N THR A 52 -11.17 -9.20 -2.92
CA THR A 52 -11.27 -10.58 -3.42
C THR A 52 -12.65 -11.15 -3.13
N SER A 53 -13.27 -11.77 -4.13
CA SER A 53 -14.53 -12.48 -3.98
C SER A 53 -14.31 -13.87 -3.37
N ALA A 54 -15.39 -14.51 -2.90
CA ALA A 54 -15.34 -15.89 -2.40
C ALA A 54 -14.90 -16.93 -3.45
N THR A 55 -14.94 -16.57 -4.74
CA THR A 55 -14.48 -17.42 -5.84
C THR A 55 -13.04 -17.15 -6.27
N GLY A 56 -12.31 -16.24 -5.57
CA GLY A 56 -10.93 -15.90 -5.88
C GLY A 56 -10.75 -14.93 -7.04
N THR A 57 -11.81 -14.24 -7.45
CA THR A 57 -11.74 -13.18 -8.45
C THR A 57 -11.84 -11.81 -7.79
N PHE A 58 -11.27 -10.78 -8.40
CA PHE A 58 -11.38 -9.42 -7.88
C PHE A 58 -12.75 -8.80 -8.20
N LYS A 59 -13.31 -8.13 -7.21
CA LYS A 59 -14.46 -7.23 -7.36
C LYS A 59 -14.01 -5.88 -7.95
N PRO A 60 -14.93 -5.00 -8.36
CA PRO A 60 -14.58 -3.64 -8.73
C PRO A 60 -13.78 -2.94 -7.63
N TYR A 61 -12.71 -2.26 -8.03
CA TYR A 61 -11.85 -1.54 -7.10
C TYR A 61 -12.54 -0.28 -6.54
N TYR A 62 -12.04 0.17 -5.39
CA TYR A 62 -12.40 1.47 -4.82
C TYR A 62 -11.15 2.25 -4.43
N GLN A 63 -11.25 3.58 -4.38
CA GLN A 63 -10.18 4.42 -3.86
C GLN A 63 -10.18 4.36 -2.34
N ALA A 64 -9.13 3.77 -1.78
CA ALA A 64 -8.96 3.64 -0.33
C ALA A 64 -8.31 4.87 0.29
N TRP A 65 -7.41 5.54 -0.44
CA TRP A 65 -6.68 6.71 0.05
C TRP A 65 -6.12 7.52 -1.12
N ASN A 66 -5.83 8.81 -0.87
CA ASN A 66 -5.13 9.68 -1.80
C ASN A 66 -4.33 10.75 -1.08
N ALA A 67 -3.27 11.24 -1.71
CA ALA A 67 -2.49 12.39 -1.30
C ALA A 67 -2.36 13.41 -2.45
N PRO A 68 -2.32 14.71 -2.14
CA PRO A 68 -2.04 15.73 -3.13
C PRO A 68 -0.62 15.63 -3.68
N ALA A 69 -0.39 16.30 -4.81
CA ALA A 69 0.91 16.33 -5.45
C ALA A 69 2.01 16.85 -4.53
N GLY A 70 3.11 16.10 -4.45
CA GLY A 70 4.31 16.46 -3.71
C GLY A 70 4.33 16.00 -2.25
N ASP A 71 3.28 15.36 -1.73
CA ASP A 71 3.28 14.82 -0.37
C ASP A 71 4.18 13.58 -0.24
N PHE A 72 4.20 12.74 -1.28
CA PHE A 72 5.01 11.52 -1.30
C PHE A 72 5.83 11.41 -2.59
N ASP A 73 6.93 10.69 -2.48
CA ASP A 73 7.78 10.25 -3.59
C ASP A 73 7.92 8.72 -3.43
N THR A 74 7.29 7.97 -4.32
CA THR A 74 7.27 6.50 -4.24
C THR A 74 8.65 5.87 -4.37
N ALA A 75 9.62 6.56 -4.99
CA ALA A 75 11.01 6.12 -5.01
C ALA A 75 11.67 6.15 -3.62
N ARG A 76 11.10 6.91 -2.68
CA ARG A 76 11.55 7.06 -1.30
C ARG A 76 10.75 6.22 -0.31
N LEU A 77 9.87 5.34 -0.79
CA LEU A 77 8.93 4.59 0.03
C LEU A 77 9.13 3.09 -0.18
N LYS A 78 9.16 2.35 0.93
CA LYS A 78 9.06 0.88 0.95
C LYS A 78 7.88 0.53 1.82
N ALA A 79 6.89 -0.16 1.25
CA ALA A 79 5.65 -0.48 1.94
C ALA A 79 5.54 -1.97 2.28
N ALA A 80 4.79 -2.24 3.33
CA ALA A 80 4.38 -3.58 3.77
C ALA A 80 2.95 -3.52 4.30
N THR A 81 2.26 -4.65 4.25
CA THR A 81 0.91 -4.79 4.78
C THR A 81 0.89 -5.73 5.97
N GLY A 82 -0.05 -5.54 6.86
CA GLY A 82 -0.28 -6.38 8.03
C GLY A 82 -1.25 -5.72 9.00
N ASP A 83 -1.89 -6.49 9.85
CA ASP A 83 -2.77 -5.97 10.91
C ASP A 83 -1.92 -5.39 12.05
N PHE A 84 -1.51 -4.10 11.91
CA PHE A 84 -0.62 -3.46 12.88
C PHE A 84 -1.34 -2.94 14.12
N ASN A 85 -2.65 -2.83 14.10
CA ASN A 85 -3.47 -2.37 15.22
C ASN A 85 -4.25 -3.49 15.92
N GLY A 86 -4.28 -4.71 15.37
CA GLY A 86 -4.93 -5.89 15.94
C GLY A 86 -6.45 -5.90 15.77
N ASP A 87 -6.99 -5.23 14.75
CA ASP A 87 -8.43 -5.09 14.54
C ASP A 87 -9.02 -6.11 13.54
N GLY A 88 -8.19 -7.00 13.00
CA GLY A 88 -8.58 -8.04 12.05
C GLY A 88 -8.62 -7.58 10.59
N ARG A 89 -8.16 -6.38 10.29
CA ARG A 89 -7.95 -5.86 8.93
C ARG A 89 -6.49 -5.53 8.73
N ASP A 90 -5.98 -5.80 7.54
CA ASP A 90 -4.62 -5.40 7.24
C ASP A 90 -4.52 -3.88 6.99
N ASP A 91 -3.49 -3.30 7.54
CA ASP A 91 -3.10 -1.90 7.42
C ASP A 91 -1.96 -1.78 6.40
N LEU A 92 -1.62 -0.56 6.03
CA LEU A 92 -0.45 -0.24 5.23
C LEU A 92 0.60 0.45 6.10
N ALA A 93 1.83 -0.03 6.08
CA ALA A 93 2.97 0.63 6.71
C ALA A 93 4.06 0.89 5.69
N ALA A 94 4.85 1.92 5.91
CA ALA A 94 5.99 2.23 5.05
C ALA A 94 7.20 2.68 5.86
N LEU A 95 8.38 2.35 5.33
CA LEU A 95 9.62 3.02 5.64
C LEU A 95 9.81 4.13 4.61
N TYR A 96 9.96 5.36 5.06
CA TYR A 96 10.09 6.53 4.20
C TYR A 96 11.43 7.25 4.41
N ASN A 97 12.10 7.58 3.31
CA ASN A 97 13.35 8.33 3.27
C ASN A 97 13.02 9.81 3.02
N PHE A 98 12.97 10.59 4.09
CA PHE A 98 12.64 12.02 4.02
C PHE A 98 13.71 12.85 3.28
N ALA A 99 13.30 14.02 2.77
CA ALA A 99 14.17 14.91 2.00
C ALA A 99 15.39 15.42 2.79
N ASP A 100 15.28 15.50 4.13
CA ASP A 100 16.37 15.86 5.04
C ASP A 100 17.34 14.71 5.31
N GLY A 101 17.09 13.53 4.73
CA GLY A 101 17.87 12.31 4.89
C GLY A 101 17.50 11.46 6.10
N ASN A 102 16.57 11.90 6.93
CA ASN A 102 16.02 11.05 8.00
C ASN A 102 15.19 9.91 7.41
N ILE A 103 15.12 8.81 8.13
CA ILE A 103 14.29 7.65 7.77
C ILE A 103 13.27 7.47 8.88
N GLY A 104 12.02 7.24 8.52
CA GLY A 104 10.96 7.03 9.50
C GLY A 104 9.90 6.07 9.01
N THR A 105 9.09 5.60 9.94
CA THR A 105 7.94 4.75 9.65
C THR A 105 6.66 5.58 9.59
N LEU A 106 5.80 5.22 8.65
CA LEU A 106 4.46 5.76 8.49
C LEU A 106 3.47 4.60 8.49
N THR A 107 2.30 4.79 9.08
CA THR A 107 1.25 3.76 9.12
C THR A 107 -0.09 4.36 8.73
N TRP A 108 -0.79 3.71 7.83
CA TRP A 108 -2.18 3.99 7.43
C TRP A 108 -3.05 2.84 7.94
N THR A 109 -3.82 3.08 8.99
CA THR A 109 -4.73 2.06 9.51
C THR A 109 -6.00 1.96 8.67
N THR A 110 -6.53 0.75 8.53
CA THR A 110 -7.70 0.46 7.72
C THR A 110 -8.98 0.58 8.55
N ARG A 111 -9.94 1.35 8.04
CA ARG A 111 -11.24 1.54 8.67
C ARG A 111 -12.19 0.38 8.36
N ALA A 112 -13.31 0.32 9.10
CA ALA A 112 -14.35 -0.69 8.87
C ALA A 112 -14.97 -0.66 7.46
N ASP A 113 -14.87 0.47 6.74
CA ASP A 113 -15.32 0.61 5.35
C ASP A 113 -14.24 0.21 4.31
N GLY A 114 -13.11 -0.32 4.75
CA GLY A 114 -11.98 -0.73 3.90
C GLY A 114 -11.10 0.42 3.43
N LYS A 115 -11.41 1.66 3.78
CA LYS A 115 -10.60 2.83 3.43
C LYS A 115 -9.50 3.05 4.47
N LEU A 116 -8.42 3.69 4.03
CA LEU A 116 -7.31 4.02 4.91
C LEU A 116 -7.53 5.38 5.59
N ASN A 117 -7.13 5.46 6.85
CA ASN A 117 -6.99 6.73 7.57
C ASN A 117 -5.79 7.52 7.01
N ALA A 118 -5.68 8.78 7.40
CA ALA A 118 -4.44 9.54 7.20
C ALA A 118 -3.28 8.81 7.90
N HIS A 119 -2.08 8.91 7.32
CA HIS A 119 -0.91 8.27 7.91
C HIS A 119 -0.57 8.86 9.28
N THR A 120 -0.02 8.00 10.13
CA THR A 120 0.54 8.38 11.43
C THR A 120 2.04 8.15 11.38
N PRO A 121 2.88 9.16 11.68
CA PRO A 121 4.31 8.96 11.83
C PRO A 121 4.61 8.12 13.09
N GLY A 122 5.55 7.23 12.96
CA GLY A 122 6.05 6.41 14.07
C GLY A 122 7.50 6.73 14.40
N TRP A 123 8.35 5.71 14.30
CA TRP A 123 9.78 5.83 14.56
C TRP A 123 10.49 6.67 13.50
N THR A 124 11.48 7.45 13.93
CA THR A 124 12.35 8.24 13.04
C THR A 124 13.81 8.08 13.48
N ASN A 125 14.73 7.98 12.53
CA ASN A 125 16.16 7.85 12.79
C ASN A 125 16.98 8.69 11.80
N PRO A 126 18.08 9.36 12.25
CA PRO A 126 18.98 10.09 11.38
C PRO A 126 19.61 9.21 10.29
N ALA A 127 19.81 9.78 9.11
CA ALA A 127 20.38 9.09 7.93
C ALA A 127 21.76 8.46 8.18
N THR A 128 22.51 8.94 9.16
CA THR A 128 23.87 8.47 9.47
C THR A 128 23.92 7.08 10.10
N SER A 129 22.82 6.61 10.67
CA SER A 129 22.76 5.33 11.40
C SER A 129 21.98 4.23 10.70
N TRP A 130 21.28 4.55 9.61
CA TRP A 130 20.47 3.58 8.88
C TRP A 130 20.47 3.88 7.37
N SER A 131 20.57 2.86 6.54
CA SER A 131 20.57 3.00 5.08
C SER A 131 19.24 2.53 4.50
N PHE A 132 18.44 3.43 3.96
CA PHE A 132 17.20 3.12 3.26
C PHE A 132 17.40 2.11 2.12
N ASN A 133 18.47 2.32 1.30
CA ASN A 133 18.73 1.46 0.13
C ASN A 133 19.14 0.04 0.51
N ARG A 134 19.66 -0.17 1.72
CA ARG A 134 20.09 -1.48 2.23
C ARG A 134 19.05 -2.15 3.11
N THR A 135 17.89 -1.54 3.29
CA THR A 135 16.80 -2.04 4.12
C THR A 135 15.72 -2.67 3.27
N THR A 136 15.24 -3.84 3.65
CA THR A 136 14.07 -4.50 3.07
C THR A 136 13.01 -4.68 4.14
N LEU A 137 11.78 -4.34 3.83
CA LEU A 137 10.64 -4.68 4.67
C LEU A 137 10.19 -6.10 4.33
N LEU A 138 9.91 -6.87 5.37
CA LEU A 138 9.34 -8.20 5.23
C LEU A 138 7.84 -8.12 5.45
N ASN A 139 7.07 -8.62 4.50
CA ASN A 139 5.63 -8.81 4.71
C ASN A 139 5.44 -9.96 5.71
N GLN A 140 4.52 -9.78 6.63
CA GLN A 140 4.08 -10.88 7.48
C GLN A 140 3.39 -11.91 6.59
N GLN A 141 3.99 -13.09 6.49
CA GLN A 141 3.29 -14.25 5.91
C GLN A 141 2.40 -14.83 7.01
N GLN A 142 1.13 -14.81 6.76
CA GLN A 142 0.15 -15.50 7.61
C GLN A 142 0.15 -17.01 7.33
#